data_fa446e7a02f1d35680776d3cc4210a29
#
_entry.id   fa446e7a02f1d35680776d3cc4210a29
#
_cell.length_a   1.000
_cell.length_b   1.000
_cell.length_c   1.000
_cell.angle_alpha   90.00
_cell.angle_beta   90.00
_cell.angle_gamma   90.00
#
_symmetry.space_group_name_H-M   'P 1'
#
loop_
_entity.id
_entity.type
_entity.pdbx_description
1 polymer ?
#
loop_
_entity_poly.entity_id
_entity_poly.type
_entity_poly.pdbx_seq_one_letter_code
_entity_poly.pdbx_strand_id
1 'polypeptide(L)'
;GNGSRSYSYLGSISENITRKQWNNYIRPIHGQNAWSFASLANGWIAGVSREVLQEAAFHGHICEGTLGGYSIVKALIKYYPPVQETLTGGGSPADVTSYKILGVPGGSDDDAVLFFLDATIGKTSYVGIDTTATGATENMLGFIRWDAKSLSGDLIIMSFDSKKIKADFKAETGINADAGSLEELKYCTWWIN
;
A
#
# COMPACT_ATOMS: atom_id res chain seq x y z
N GLY A 1 -3.90 -13.15 39.25
CA GLY A 1 -5.34 -13.04 39.11
C GLY A 1 -5.80 -13.72 37.86
N ASN A 2 -6.66 -14.75 37.98
CA ASN A 2 -7.37 -15.35 36.86
C ASN A 2 -8.42 -14.35 36.33
N GLY A 3 -8.01 -13.45 35.45
CA GLY A 3 -8.96 -12.62 34.72
C GLY A 3 -9.77 -13.51 33.76
N SER A 4 -11.04 -13.76 34.06
CA SER A 4 -11.94 -14.36 33.10
C SER A 4 -12.07 -13.41 31.90
N ARG A 5 -11.69 -13.86 30.72
CA ARG A 5 -11.94 -13.11 29.48
C ARG A 5 -13.39 -13.31 29.08
N SER A 6 -14.16 -12.22 29.04
CA SER A 6 -15.48 -12.24 28.45
C SER A 6 -15.39 -11.81 27.00
N TYR A 7 -16.07 -12.52 26.10
CA TYR A 7 -16.14 -12.19 24.68
C TYR A 7 -17.58 -11.78 24.38
N SER A 8 -17.76 -10.58 23.85
CA SER A 8 -19.06 -10.10 23.38
C SER A 8 -19.42 -10.60 21.97
N TYR A 9 -18.41 -11.03 21.23
CA TYR A 9 -18.55 -11.60 19.88
C TYR A 9 -17.39 -12.54 19.57
N LEU A 10 -17.74 -13.74 19.11
CA LEU A 10 -16.78 -14.73 18.58
C LEU A 10 -17.24 -15.06 17.17
N GLY A 11 -16.63 -14.44 16.18
CA GLY A 11 -16.91 -14.67 14.77
C GLY A 11 -15.74 -14.23 13.89
N SER A 12 -15.73 -14.73 12.68
CA SER A 12 -14.74 -14.33 11.69
C SER A 12 -15.01 -12.91 11.21
N ILE A 13 -13.96 -12.10 11.15
CA ILE A 13 -13.98 -10.84 10.41
C ILE A 13 -13.58 -11.21 8.98
N SER A 14 -14.45 -10.93 8.00
CA SER A 14 -14.20 -11.22 6.59
C SER A 14 -14.94 -10.23 5.69
N GLU A 15 -14.63 -10.23 4.40
CA GLU A 15 -15.32 -9.41 3.38
C GLU A 15 -16.82 -9.73 3.28
N ASN A 16 -17.25 -10.86 3.83
CA ASN A 16 -18.64 -11.29 3.87
C ASN A 16 -19.40 -10.83 5.14
N ILE A 17 -18.79 -9.93 5.92
CA ILE A 17 -19.46 -9.35 7.09
C ILE A 17 -20.73 -8.64 6.63
N THR A 18 -21.86 -9.01 7.23
CA THR A 18 -23.11 -8.28 6.98
C THR A 18 -23.08 -6.91 7.67
N ARG A 19 -23.80 -5.93 7.10
CA ARG A 19 -23.94 -4.60 7.72
C ARG A 19 -24.50 -4.69 9.14
N LYS A 20 -25.36 -5.67 9.41
CA LYS A 20 -25.89 -5.94 10.77
C LYS A 20 -24.77 -6.38 11.72
N GLN A 21 -23.92 -7.32 11.32
CA GLN A 21 -22.79 -7.76 12.13
C GLN A 21 -21.79 -6.63 12.35
N TRP A 22 -21.51 -5.86 11.30
CA TRP A 22 -20.65 -4.69 11.38
C TRP A 22 -21.14 -3.69 12.43
N ASN A 23 -22.40 -3.28 12.36
CA ASN A 23 -22.94 -2.27 13.23
C ASN A 23 -23.14 -2.75 14.69
N ASN A 24 -23.47 -4.03 14.89
CA ASN A 24 -23.81 -4.54 16.21
C ASN A 24 -22.60 -5.10 16.98
N TYR A 25 -21.56 -5.56 16.28
CA TYR A 25 -20.47 -6.27 16.92
C TYR A 25 -19.09 -5.67 16.62
N ILE A 26 -18.78 -5.40 15.37
CA ILE A 26 -17.42 -4.99 15.00
C ILE A 26 -17.18 -3.53 15.36
N ARG A 27 -18.00 -2.63 14.83
CA ARG A 27 -17.86 -1.19 15.05
C ARG A 27 -17.98 -0.78 16.54
N PRO A 28 -18.91 -1.29 17.36
CA PRO A 28 -18.97 -0.94 18.75
C PRO A 28 -17.77 -1.40 19.59
N ILE A 29 -17.12 -2.52 19.20
CA ILE A 29 -15.96 -3.06 19.92
C ILE A 29 -14.68 -2.32 19.54
N HIS A 30 -14.49 -2.03 18.26
CA HIS A 30 -13.23 -1.51 17.71
C HIS A 30 -13.28 0.00 17.39
N GLY A 31 -14.44 0.63 17.47
CA GLY A 31 -14.59 2.06 17.21
C GLY A 31 -14.13 2.47 15.82
N GLN A 32 -13.34 3.52 15.75
CA GLN A 32 -12.80 4.03 14.49
C GLN A 32 -11.80 3.08 13.82
N ASN A 33 -11.16 2.20 14.57
CA ASN A 33 -10.21 1.22 14.05
C ASN A 33 -10.88 -0.03 13.47
N ALA A 34 -12.22 -0.13 13.53
CA ALA A 34 -12.94 -1.30 13.07
C ALA A 34 -12.63 -1.68 11.61
N TRP A 35 -12.57 -0.68 10.74
CA TRP A 35 -12.29 -0.89 9.32
C TRP A 35 -10.85 -1.37 9.10
N SER A 36 -9.88 -0.75 9.78
CA SER A 36 -8.48 -1.13 9.72
C SER A 36 -8.27 -2.59 10.12
N PHE A 37 -8.83 -3.01 11.25
CA PHE A 37 -8.74 -4.40 11.70
C PHE A 37 -9.42 -5.37 10.73
N ALA A 38 -10.59 -4.99 10.17
CA ALA A 38 -11.27 -5.81 9.20
C ALA A 38 -10.45 -5.98 7.91
N SER A 39 -9.82 -4.91 7.41
CA SER A 39 -8.98 -4.97 6.21
C SER A 39 -7.77 -5.89 6.39
N LEU A 40 -7.09 -5.82 7.54
CA LEU A 40 -5.97 -6.69 7.87
C LEU A 40 -6.40 -8.16 8.00
N ALA A 41 -7.53 -8.41 8.67
CA ALA A 41 -8.07 -9.76 8.81
C ALA A 41 -8.47 -10.36 7.46
N ASN A 42 -9.11 -9.58 6.60
CA ASN A 42 -9.49 -10.01 5.24
C ASN A 42 -8.25 -10.29 4.39
N GLY A 43 -7.26 -9.41 4.41
CA GLY A 43 -5.99 -9.63 3.69
C GLY A 43 -5.30 -10.91 4.15
N TRP A 44 -5.25 -11.16 5.46
CA TRP A 44 -4.71 -12.39 6.01
C TRP A 44 -5.47 -13.64 5.51
N ILE A 45 -6.80 -13.61 5.56
CA ILE A 45 -7.66 -14.73 5.12
C ILE A 45 -7.53 -14.94 3.61
N ALA A 46 -7.45 -13.86 2.81
CA ALA A 46 -7.24 -13.92 1.36
C ALA A 46 -5.84 -14.39 0.97
N GLY A 47 -4.92 -14.55 1.92
CA GLY A 47 -3.58 -15.03 1.65
C GLY A 47 -2.65 -13.98 1.03
N VAL A 48 -2.90 -12.69 1.29
CA VAL A 48 -1.99 -11.63 0.86
C VAL A 48 -0.55 -11.90 1.36
N SER A 49 0.44 -11.44 0.62
CA SER A 49 1.83 -11.70 0.97
C SER A 49 2.20 -11.08 2.32
N ARG A 50 3.20 -11.67 2.99
CA ARG A 50 3.67 -11.19 4.28
C ARG A 50 4.14 -9.72 4.20
N GLU A 51 4.76 -9.36 3.11
CA GLU A 51 5.26 -8.00 2.89
C GLU A 51 4.12 -6.98 2.88
N VAL A 52 3.00 -7.29 2.21
CA VAL A 52 1.81 -6.43 2.20
C VAL A 52 1.19 -6.32 3.59
N LEU A 53 1.17 -7.39 4.38
CA LEU A 53 0.70 -7.31 5.77
C LEU A 53 1.62 -6.46 6.66
N GLN A 54 2.93 -6.51 6.44
CA GLN A 54 3.88 -5.68 7.17
C GLN A 54 3.75 -4.20 6.78
N GLU A 55 3.59 -3.92 5.49
CA GLU A 55 3.30 -2.56 5.01
C GLU A 55 1.97 -2.06 5.57
N ALA A 56 0.92 -2.87 5.52
CA ALA A 56 -0.38 -2.52 6.07
C ALA A 56 -0.34 -2.29 7.60
N ALA A 57 0.56 -2.94 8.33
CA ALA A 57 0.80 -2.63 9.74
C ALA A 57 1.50 -1.28 9.93
N PHE A 58 2.38 -0.90 9.00
CA PHE A 58 3.03 0.41 8.98
C PHE A 58 2.03 1.53 8.66
N HIS A 59 1.24 1.35 7.60
CA HIS A 59 0.21 2.31 7.16
C HIS A 59 -1.03 2.31 8.08
N GLY A 60 -1.34 1.17 8.73
CA GLY A 60 -2.49 1.00 9.63
C GLY A 60 -3.64 0.15 9.06
N HIS A 61 -3.68 -0.09 7.76
CA HIS A 61 -4.72 -0.91 7.10
C HIS A 61 -4.34 -1.28 5.67
N ILE A 62 -5.12 -2.20 5.06
CA ILE A 62 -5.04 -2.47 3.62
C ILE A 62 -6.10 -1.64 2.92
N CYS A 63 -5.71 -0.84 1.94
CA CYS A 63 -6.62 -0.06 1.11
C CYS A 63 -6.16 -0.05 -0.35
N GLU A 64 -6.93 0.65 -1.18
CA GLU A 64 -6.61 0.82 -2.60
C GLU A 64 -5.23 1.41 -2.84
N GLY A 65 -4.86 2.46 -2.08
CA GLY A 65 -3.57 3.12 -2.24
C GLY A 65 -2.39 2.20 -1.89
N THR A 66 -2.47 1.48 -0.76
CA THR A 66 -1.40 0.54 -0.37
C THR A 66 -1.22 -0.59 -1.37
N LEU A 67 -2.30 -1.15 -1.91
CA LEU A 67 -2.25 -2.16 -2.97
C LEU A 67 -1.75 -1.59 -4.29
N GLY A 68 -2.12 -0.35 -4.62
CA GLY A 68 -1.64 0.37 -5.79
C GLY A 68 -0.13 0.61 -5.71
N GLY A 69 0.35 1.14 -4.60
CA GLY A 69 1.77 1.36 -4.34
C GLY A 69 2.58 0.06 -4.38
N TYR A 70 2.08 -1.01 -3.77
CA TYR A 70 2.70 -2.34 -3.89
C TYR A 70 2.80 -2.82 -5.34
N SER A 71 1.73 -2.64 -6.12
CA SER A 71 1.70 -3.03 -7.53
C SER A 71 2.71 -2.22 -8.36
N ILE A 72 2.83 -0.92 -8.08
CA ILE A 72 3.84 -0.05 -8.70
C ILE A 72 5.24 -0.54 -8.37
N VAL A 73 5.55 -0.81 -7.10
CA VAL A 73 6.89 -1.29 -6.69
C VAL A 73 7.23 -2.61 -7.35
N LYS A 74 6.28 -3.54 -7.43
CA LYS A 74 6.49 -4.81 -8.15
C LYS A 74 6.78 -4.61 -9.62
N ALA A 75 6.05 -3.73 -10.28
CA ALA A 75 6.28 -3.39 -11.69
C ALA A 75 7.63 -2.67 -11.87
N LEU A 76 7.97 -1.72 -10.99
CA LEU A 76 9.24 -1.02 -11.02
C LEU A 76 10.42 -2.00 -10.95
N ILE A 77 10.44 -2.87 -9.95
CA ILE A 77 11.54 -3.84 -9.77
C ILE A 77 11.62 -4.81 -10.95
N LYS A 78 10.48 -5.21 -11.51
CA LYS A 78 10.42 -6.14 -12.64
C LYS A 78 10.95 -5.55 -13.93
N TYR A 79 10.56 -4.32 -14.26
CA TYR A 79 10.86 -3.70 -15.57
C TYR A 79 12.04 -2.74 -15.54
N TYR A 80 12.35 -2.19 -14.39
CA TYR A 80 13.42 -1.22 -14.15
C TYR A 80 14.21 -1.59 -12.91
N PRO A 81 14.84 -2.78 -12.87
CA PRO A 81 15.55 -3.25 -11.68
C PRO A 81 16.59 -2.23 -11.23
N PRO A 82 16.93 -2.22 -9.91
CA PRO A 82 17.97 -1.34 -9.41
C PRO A 82 19.28 -1.57 -10.14
N VAL A 83 20.02 -0.49 -10.37
CA VAL A 83 21.39 -0.59 -10.88
C VAL A 83 22.24 -1.22 -9.77
N GLN A 84 22.78 -2.40 -10.02
CA GLN A 84 23.70 -3.05 -9.08
C GLN A 84 25.04 -2.31 -9.11
N GLU A 85 25.25 -1.46 -8.14
CA GLU A 85 26.59 -0.93 -7.88
C GLU A 85 27.42 -2.03 -7.20
N THR A 86 28.49 -2.44 -7.86
CA THR A 86 29.53 -3.24 -7.20
C THR A 86 30.23 -2.31 -6.23
N LEU A 87 29.93 -2.43 -4.94
CA LEU A 87 30.57 -1.67 -3.87
C LEU A 87 32.07 -1.98 -3.84
N THR A 88 32.85 -1.20 -4.58
CA THR A 88 34.31 -1.18 -4.45
C THR A 88 34.66 -0.13 -3.42
N GLY A 89 34.64 -0.46 -2.12
CA GLY A 89 35.07 0.52 -1.13
C GLY A 89 34.39 0.51 0.23
N GLY A 90 33.69 -0.55 0.61
CA GLY A 90 33.24 -0.74 2.00
C GLY A 90 32.05 0.10 2.44
N GLY A 91 31.28 0.66 1.52
CA GLY A 91 30.00 1.30 1.83
C GLY A 91 28.95 0.30 2.30
N SER A 92 28.03 0.74 3.14
CA SER A 92 26.91 -0.08 3.61
C SER A 92 25.99 -0.45 2.44
N PRO A 93 25.46 -1.68 2.37
CA PRO A 93 24.39 -2.02 1.41
C PRO A 93 23.18 -1.07 1.48
N ALA A 94 22.96 -0.40 2.61
CA ALA A 94 21.93 0.62 2.78
C ALA A 94 22.18 1.90 1.97
N ASP A 95 23.42 2.14 1.53
CA ASP A 95 23.76 3.31 0.72
C ASP A 95 23.48 3.12 -0.78
N VAL A 96 23.09 1.91 -1.17
CA VAL A 96 22.79 1.51 -2.56
C VAL A 96 21.30 1.54 -2.83
N THR A 97 20.60 2.55 -2.38
CA THR A 97 19.24 2.79 -2.85
C THR A 97 19.30 3.39 -4.25
N SER A 98 19.10 2.53 -5.24
CA SER A 98 19.15 2.90 -6.65
C SER A 98 18.01 3.79 -7.11
N TYR A 99 17.06 4.09 -6.23
CA TYR A 99 15.95 4.97 -6.57
C TYR A 99 15.91 6.19 -5.66
N LYS A 100 15.67 7.36 -6.29
CA LYS A 100 15.08 8.52 -5.61
C LYS A 100 13.63 8.59 -5.99
N ILE A 101 12.77 8.77 -5.02
CA ILE A 101 11.31 8.75 -5.20
C ILE A 101 10.79 10.17 -5.19
N LEU A 102 9.96 10.47 -6.16
CA LEU A 102 9.22 11.72 -6.27
C LEU A 102 7.75 11.37 -6.06
N GLY A 103 7.19 11.71 -4.91
CA GLY A 103 5.81 11.41 -4.55
C GLY A 103 4.97 12.67 -4.39
N VAL A 104 3.66 12.52 -4.51
CA VAL A 104 2.68 13.54 -4.15
C VAL A 104 2.22 13.27 -2.73
N PRO A 105 2.70 14.03 -1.71
CA PRO A 105 2.46 13.70 -0.33
C PRO A 105 0.98 13.60 0.02
N GLY A 106 0.64 12.58 0.82
CA GLY A 106 -0.70 12.36 1.36
C GLY A 106 -1.42 11.14 0.78
N GLY A 107 -0.82 10.44 -0.18
CA GLY A 107 -1.36 9.18 -0.69
C GLY A 107 -0.91 7.96 0.13
N SER A 108 -1.79 6.95 0.26
CA SER A 108 -1.43 5.68 0.89
C SER A 108 -0.42 4.87 0.06
N ASP A 109 -0.31 5.17 -1.23
CA ASP A 109 0.68 4.62 -2.14
C ASP A 109 2.10 5.14 -1.85
N ASP A 110 2.22 6.37 -1.33
CA ASP A 110 3.50 6.90 -0.83
C ASP A 110 4.03 6.05 0.33
N ASP A 111 3.17 5.70 1.31
CA ASP A 111 3.56 4.86 2.44
C ASP A 111 4.03 3.47 1.98
N ALA A 112 3.33 2.88 1.02
CA ALA A 112 3.73 1.60 0.43
C ALA A 112 5.12 1.69 -0.23
N VAL A 113 5.37 2.74 -1.02
CA VAL A 113 6.66 2.94 -1.70
C VAL A 113 7.78 3.21 -0.69
N LEU A 114 7.52 4.03 0.34
CA LEU A 114 8.46 4.27 1.44
C LEU A 114 8.84 2.97 2.13
N PHE A 115 7.86 2.10 2.39
CA PHE A 115 8.07 0.82 3.06
C PHE A 115 8.85 -0.17 2.19
N PHE A 116 8.35 -0.45 0.98
CA PHE A 116 8.92 -1.50 0.12
C PHE A 116 10.29 -1.17 -0.47
N LEU A 117 10.58 0.11 -0.68
CA LEU A 117 11.89 0.56 -1.18
C LEU A 117 12.80 1.06 -0.06
N ASP A 118 12.37 0.92 1.21
CA ASP A 118 13.12 1.40 2.39
C ASP A 118 13.57 2.87 2.22
N ALA A 119 12.66 3.67 1.66
CA ALA A 119 12.94 5.05 1.25
C ALA A 119 12.65 6.04 2.39
N THR A 120 13.31 5.86 3.52
CA THR A 120 13.12 6.73 4.68
C THR A 120 13.60 8.16 4.40
N ILE A 121 12.98 9.12 5.10
CA ILE A 121 13.35 10.54 5.01
C ILE A 121 14.83 10.75 5.38
N GLY A 122 15.34 9.98 6.37
CA GLY A 122 16.75 10.04 6.79
C GLY A 122 17.73 9.62 5.70
N LYS A 123 17.31 8.79 4.74
CA LYS A 123 18.12 8.43 3.57
C LYS A 123 18.03 9.44 2.43
N THR A 124 17.23 10.50 2.58
CA THR A 124 16.95 11.48 1.52
C THR A 124 16.52 10.85 0.19
N SER A 125 15.88 9.68 0.27
CA SER A 125 15.47 8.90 -0.90
C SER A 125 14.06 9.26 -1.39
N TYR A 126 13.26 9.95 -0.59
CA TYR A 126 11.93 10.43 -0.93
C TYR A 126 11.88 11.95 -0.95
N VAL A 127 11.29 12.50 -2.00
CA VAL A 127 11.07 13.94 -2.17
C VAL A 127 9.60 14.15 -2.52
N GLY A 128 8.91 14.90 -1.66
CA GLY A 128 7.56 15.37 -1.97
C GLY A 128 7.58 16.44 -3.06
N ILE A 129 6.72 16.31 -4.06
CA ILE A 129 6.62 17.25 -5.17
C ILE A 129 5.35 18.09 -5.07
N ASP A 130 5.45 19.33 -5.55
CA ASP A 130 4.30 20.22 -5.66
C ASP A 130 3.50 19.91 -6.93
N THR A 131 2.25 19.52 -6.75
CA THR A 131 1.33 19.19 -7.85
C THR A 131 1.01 20.39 -8.75
N THR A 132 1.00 21.60 -8.19
CA THR A 132 0.69 22.81 -8.96
C THR A 132 1.77 23.15 -9.96
N ALA A 133 3.04 22.85 -9.64
CA ALA A 133 4.18 23.11 -10.50
C ALA A 133 4.44 21.98 -11.52
N THR A 134 4.05 20.77 -11.21
CA THR A 134 4.40 19.58 -12.00
C THR A 134 3.24 18.97 -12.78
N GLY A 135 2.00 19.25 -12.40
CA GLY A 135 0.81 18.57 -12.93
C GLY A 135 0.68 17.11 -12.50
N ALA A 136 1.48 16.67 -11.52
CA ALA A 136 1.36 15.33 -10.95
C ALA A 136 0.04 15.16 -10.19
N THR A 137 -0.46 13.93 -10.12
CA THR A 137 -1.69 13.57 -9.39
C THR A 137 -1.36 12.56 -8.29
N GLU A 138 -2.28 12.41 -7.33
CA GLU A 138 -2.11 11.54 -6.15
C GLU A 138 -1.63 10.11 -6.48
N ASN A 139 -2.06 9.52 -7.56
CA ASN A 139 -1.70 8.15 -7.91
C ASN A 139 -0.46 8.06 -8.81
N MET A 140 0.31 9.14 -8.92
CA MET A 140 1.53 9.20 -9.74
C MET A 140 2.76 9.23 -8.87
N LEU A 141 3.68 8.31 -9.15
CA LEU A 141 4.98 8.23 -8.50
C LEU A 141 6.09 8.34 -9.55
N GLY A 142 7.07 9.18 -9.28
CA GLY A 142 8.28 9.29 -10.06
C GLY A 142 9.43 8.55 -9.38
N PHE A 143 10.25 7.85 -10.18
CA PHE A 143 11.43 7.16 -9.70
C PHE A 143 12.63 7.58 -10.52
N ILE A 144 13.65 8.13 -9.88
CA ILE A 144 14.93 8.38 -10.51
C ILE A 144 15.81 7.17 -10.23
N ARG A 145 16.06 6.36 -11.26
CA ARG A 145 16.99 5.25 -11.22
C ARG A 145 18.38 5.76 -11.55
N TRP A 146 19.19 5.98 -10.52
CA TRP A 146 20.50 6.60 -10.65
C TRP A 146 21.61 5.59 -10.85
N ASP A 147 22.52 5.87 -11.78
CA ASP A 147 23.77 5.15 -11.96
C ASP A 147 24.94 6.10 -11.61
N ALA A 148 25.60 5.83 -10.49
CA ALA A 148 26.71 6.65 -10.01
C ALA A 148 27.95 6.59 -10.91
N LYS A 149 28.12 5.54 -11.71
CA LYS A 149 29.27 5.41 -12.62
C LYS A 149 29.15 6.31 -13.83
N SER A 150 27.98 6.33 -14.44
CA SER A 150 27.71 7.18 -15.61
C SER A 150 27.30 8.60 -15.23
N LEU A 151 27.06 8.87 -13.94
CA LEU A 151 26.51 10.13 -13.42
C LEU A 151 25.22 10.52 -14.14
N SER A 152 24.40 9.54 -14.49
CA SER A 152 23.14 9.69 -15.20
C SER A 152 22.07 8.82 -14.59
N GLY A 153 20.81 9.03 -14.95
CA GLY A 153 19.71 8.23 -14.47
C GLY A 153 18.50 8.34 -15.38
N ASP A 154 17.59 7.38 -15.21
CA ASP A 154 16.29 7.37 -15.87
C ASP A 154 15.25 7.96 -14.93
N LEU A 155 14.40 8.86 -15.42
CA LEU A 155 13.17 9.24 -14.77
C LEU A 155 12.05 8.32 -15.24
N ILE A 156 11.51 7.53 -14.32
CA ILE A 156 10.42 6.58 -14.57
C ILE A 156 9.20 7.13 -13.87
N ILE A 157 8.11 7.36 -14.60
CA ILE A 157 6.84 7.80 -14.03
C ILE A 157 5.86 6.64 -14.13
N MET A 158 5.26 6.28 -13.00
CA MET A 158 4.30 5.19 -12.89
C MET A 158 3.04 5.67 -12.19
N SER A 159 1.92 5.09 -12.54
CA SER A 159 0.64 5.32 -11.88
C SER A 159 -0.19 4.04 -11.94
N PHE A 160 -1.13 3.90 -11.02
CA PHE A 160 -2.19 2.90 -11.14
C PHE A 160 -3.53 3.58 -11.47
N ASP A 161 -4.29 2.94 -12.34
CA ASP A 161 -5.59 3.46 -12.75
C ASP A 161 -6.70 2.94 -11.84
N SER A 162 -6.88 3.62 -10.71
CA SER A 162 -7.88 3.25 -9.71
C SER A 162 -9.31 3.23 -10.28
N LYS A 163 -9.60 4.10 -11.23
CA LYS A 163 -10.93 4.16 -11.86
C LYS A 163 -11.19 2.91 -12.70
N LYS A 164 -10.18 2.49 -13.47
CA LYS A 164 -10.29 1.27 -14.26
C LYS A 164 -10.43 0.05 -13.36
N ILE A 165 -9.62 -0.09 -12.32
CA ILE A 165 -9.64 -1.23 -11.40
C ILE A 165 -11.01 -1.34 -10.71
N LYS A 166 -11.57 -0.21 -10.24
CA LYS A 166 -12.93 -0.16 -9.67
C LYS A 166 -14.01 -0.51 -10.70
N ALA A 167 -13.84 -0.08 -11.95
CA ALA A 167 -14.78 -0.42 -13.02
C ALA A 167 -14.74 -1.92 -13.34
N ASP A 168 -13.56 -2.53 -13.36
CA ASP A 168 -13.39 -3.97 -13.56
C ASP A 168 -14.04 -4.76 -12.40
N PHE A 169 -13.78 -4.37 -11.15
CA PHE A 169 -14.44 -4.96 -9.97
C PHE A 169 -15.96 -4.86 -10.04
N LYS A 170 -16.48 -3.68 -10.39
CA LYS A 170 -17.92 -3.47 -10.55
C LYS A 170 -18.51 -4.30 -11.67
N ALA A 171 -17.82 -4.42 -12.80
CA ALA A 171 -18.27 -5.22 -13.94
C ALA A 171 -18.38 -6.71 -13.58
N GLU A 172 -17.44 -7.21 -12.78
CA GLU A 172 -17.40 -8.61 -12.36
C GLU A 172 -18.38 -8.91 -11.22
N THR A 173 -18.51 -8.02 -10.24
CA THR A 173 -19.25 -8.30 -8.99
C THR A 173 -20.60 -7.58 -8.89
N GLY A 174 -20.84 -6.55 -9.67
CA GLY A 174 -21.99 -5.66 -9.54
C GLY A 174 -21.90 -4.67 -8.36
N ILE A 175 -20.76 -4.63 -7.63
CA ILE A 175 -20.59 -3.85 -6.40
C ILE A 175 -19.83 -2.56 -6.69
N ASN A 176 -20.25 -1.44 -6.08
CA ASN A 176 -19.47 -0.21 -6.04
C ASN A 176 -18.60 -0.22 -4.76
N ALA A 177 -17.31 0.08 -4.90
CA ALA A 177 -16.38 0.20 -3.79
C ALA A 177 -16.14 1.67 -3.45
N ASP A 178 -16.91 2.18 -2.50
CA ASP A 178 -16.71 3.53 -1.97
C ASP A 178 -15.67 3.51 -0.83
N ALA A 179 -14.81 4.51 -0.77
CA ALA A 179 -13.74 4.60 0.22
C ALA A 179 -14.25 4.47 1.66
N GLY A 180 -13.60 3.65 2.48
CA GLY A 180 -13.97 3.38 3.88
C GLY A 180 -15.24 2.55 4.06
N SER A 181 -15.82 2.02 2.98
CA SER A 181 -17.04 1.20 3.03
C SER A 181 -16.72 -0.29 3.26
N LEU A 182 -17.75 -1.08 3.60
CA LEU A 182 -17.63 -2.54 3.64
C LEU A 182 -17.39 -3.13 2.25
N GLU A 183 -17.90 -2.46 1.24
CA GLU A 183 -17.74 -2.82 -0.16
C GLU A 183 -16.28 -2.65 -0.62
N GLU A 184 -15.55 -1.68 -0.05
CA GLU A 184 -14.11 -1.55 -0.28
C GLU A 184 -13.31 -2.72 0.32
N LEU A 185 -13.73 -3.30 1.44
CA LEU A 185 -13.10 -4.53 1.96
C LEU A 185 -13.18 -5.67 0.93
N LYS A 186 -14.33 -5.82 0.26
CA LYS A 186 -14.50 -6.82 -0.82
C LYS A 186 -13.64 -6.50 -2.04
N TYR A 187 -13.55 -5.23 -2.39
CA TYR A 187 -12.73 -4.75 -3.49
C TYR A 187 -11.24 -5.04 -3.24
N CYS A 188 -10.72 -4.71 -2.05
CA CYS A 188 -9.34 -5.02 -1.70
C CYS A 188 -9.06 -6.53 -1.73
N THR A 189 -9.99 -7.35 -1.20
CA THR A 189 -9.88 -8.82 -1.25
C THR A 189 -9.87 -9.34 -2.69
N TRP A 190 -10.75 -8.82 -3.55
CA TRP A 190 -10.78 -9.15 -4.97
C TRP A 190 -9.49 -8.76 -5.70
N TRP A 191 -8.91 -7.60 -5.39
CA TRP A 191 -7.65 -7.16 -6.00
C TRP A 191 -6.46 -8.04 -5.59
N ILE A 192 -6.48 -8.59 -4.38
CA ILE A 192 -5.42 -9.48 -3.87
C ILE A 192 -5.43 -10.84 -4.60
N ASN A 193 -6.60 -11.36 -4.94
CA ASN A 193 -6.80 -12.67 -5.58
C ASN A 193 -6.69 -12.61 -7.11
#